data_f1f11965389f4e27a268ed2b067b1e6e
#
_entry.id   f1f11965389f4e27a268ed2b067b1e6e
#
_cell.length_a   1.000
_cell.length_b   1.000
_cell.length_c   1.000
_cell.angle_alpha   90.00
_cell.angle_beta   90.00
_cell.angle_gamma   90.00
#
_symmetry.space_group_name_H-M   'P 1'
#
loop_
_entity.id
_entity.type
_entity.pdbx_description
1 polymer ?
#
loop_
_entity_poly.entity_id
_entity_poly.type
_entity_poly.pdbx_seq_one_letter_code
_entity_poly.pdbx_strand_id
1 'polypeptide(L)'
;VDNSEQWGWAIADLNNDGHKDICSGVSVTRFLSISSRGVYTLSNLNGPTIFTQCMTMADWDNDGKVDVFACNDVGPSNIWITDNNGTPIYDANFMPWATPACTGTSGDMSGNYGSTASDFDNDGDIDLHISHCRQGVNDPNDCRRWDRLFVNDGNGNYTDQAAAYGLQNKEQVWTTDFGDVDNDGDLDAFSTTHSSTLMLFENDGTGNYTDATAGSGLENYTGFFLQAKMEDMDNDGFLDVLTGSAEHFFHGNGDGTFTEILNLFPAAKN
;
A
#
# COMPACT_ATOMS: atom_id res chain seq x y z
N VAL A 1 15.73 -21.58 12.75
CA VAL A 1 15.45 -20.49 11.81
C VAL A 1 14.65 -21.09 10.69
N ASP A 2 13.43 -20.62 10.51
CA ASP A 2 12.60 -21.01 9.39
C ASP A 2 13.18 -20.34 8.12
N ASN A 3 13.44 -21.14 7.10
CA ASN A 3 13.95 -20.68 5.80
C ASN A 3 12.81 -20.34 4.83
N SER A 4 11.56 -20.11 5.32
CA SER A 4 10.48 -19.67 4.46
C SER A 4 10.78 -18.27 3.95
N GLU A 5 10.50 -18.04 2.67
CA GLU A 5 10.54 -16.71 2.08
C GLU A 5 9.57 -15.78 2.82
N GLN A 6 9.94 -14.51 2.97
CA GLN A 6 9.09 -13.47 3.57
C GLN A 6 8.80 -12.44 2.49
N TRP A 7 7.52 -12.17 2.24
CA TRP A 7 7.10 -11.26 1.18
C TRP A 7 6.71 -9.89 1.73
N GLY A 8 6.01 -9.86 2.86
CA GLY A 8 5.62 -8.61 3.51
C GLY A 8 6.50 -8.29 4.72
N TRP A 9 6.88 -7.02 4.86
CA TRP A 9 7.64 -6.48 5.99
C TRP A 9 7.08 -5.13 6.38
N ALA A 10 7.03 -4.87 7.70
CA ALA A 10 6.76 -3.54 8.24
C ALA A 10 7.57 -3.33 9.52
N ILE A 11 7.93 -2.08 9.80
CA ILE A 11 8.82 -1.72 10.89
C ILE A 11 8.25 -0.49 11.61
N ALA A 12 7.94 -0.62 12.91
CA ALA A 12 7.54 0.47 13.78
C ALA A 12 7.88 0.14 15.24
N ASP A 13 7.73 1.10 16.13
CA ASP A 13 7.80 0.87 17.59
C ASP A 13 6.38 0.54 18.08
N LEU A 14 6.03 -0.76 18.14
CA LEU A 14 4.68 -1.21 18.46
C LEU A 14 4.36 -1.12 19.96
N ASN A 15 5.38 -1.23 20.81
CA ASN A 15 5.20 -1.27 22.26
C ASN A 15 5.62 0.04 22.95
N ASN A 16 5.99 1.07 22.18
CA ASN A 16 6.44 2.39 22.62
C ASN A 16 7.63 2.32 23.61
N ASP A 17 8.55 1.37 23.40
CA ASP A 17 9.76 1.25 24.24
C ASP A 17 10.98 2.02 23.68
N GLY A 18 10.82 2.69 22.55
CA GLY A 18 11.83 3.49 21.86
C GLY A 18 12.68 2.67 20.87
N HIS A 19 12.36 1.40 20.65
CA HIS A 19 13.01 0.55 19.68
C HIS A 19 12.04 0.14 18.56
N LYS A 20 12.56 0.01 17.34
CA LYS A 20 11.74 -0.42 16.22
C LYS A 20 11.56 -1.93 16.24
N ASP A 21 10.32 -2.39 16.22
CA ASP A 21 9.92 -3.78 16.05
C ASP A 21 9.73 -4.12 14.58
N ILE A 22 9.72 -5.39 14.24
CA ILE A 22 9.56 -5.86 12.86
C ILE A 22 8.42 -6.88 12.79
N CYS A 23 7.44 -6.63 11.93
CA CYS A 23 6.52 -7.66 11.47
C CYS A 23 6.92 -8.17 10.09
N SER A 24 6.76 -9.47 9.88
CA SER A 24 7.01 -10.10 8.59
C SER A 24 6.08 -11.28 8.37
N GLY A 25 5.78 -11.59 7.11
CA GLY A 25 4.88 -12.70 6.82
C GLY A 25 5.04 -13.29 5.43
N VAL A 26 4.67 -14.57 5.33
CA VAL A 26 4.28 -15.27 4.12
C VAL A 26 3.02 -16.06 4.42
N SER A 27 3.12 -17.22 5.06
CA SER A 27 1.96 -18.00 5.52
C SER A 27 1.63 -17.76 6.98
N VAL A 28 2.60 -17.39 7.78
CA VAL A 28 2.45 -17.04 9.19
C VAL A 28 3.01 -15.66 9.42
N THR A 29 2.23 -14.79 10.06
CA THR A 29 2.69 -13.46 10.44
C THR A 29 3.51 -13.54 11.71
N ARG A 30 4.70 -12.97 11.68
CA ARG A 30 5.69 -12.99 12.76
C ARG A 30 5.92 -11.60 13.29
N PHE A 31 6.13 -11.55 14.58
CA PHE A 31 6.49 -10.35 15.30
C PHE A 31 7.86 -10.54 15.96
N LEU A 32 8.82 -9.71 15.59
CA LEU A 32 10.12 -9.62 16.20
C LEU A 32 10.16 -8.34 17.05
N SER A 33 10.00 -8.49 18.36
CA SER A 33 10.14 -7.39 19.30
C SER A 33 11.63 -7.16 19.63
N ILE A 34 12.01 -5.89 19.65
CA ILE A 34 13.37 -5.42 19.93
C ILE A 34 13.32 -4.48 21.15
N SER A 35 13.69 -4.95 22.34
CA SER A 35 13.60 -4.17 23.59
C SER A 35 14.91 -3.47 23.97
N SER A 36 16.03 -3.82 23.34
CA SER A 36 17.33 -3.15 23.48
C SER A 36 18.32 -3.72 22.46
N ARG A 37 19.47 -3.07 22.30
CA ARG A 37 20.51 -3.56 21.39
C ARG A 37 20.91 -5.00 21.71
N GLY A 38 20.60 -5.92 20.78
CA GLY A 38 20.94 -7.34 20.88
C GLY A 38 19.94 -8.18 21.67
N VAL A 39 18.80 -7.62 22.07
CA VAL A 39 17.71 -8.35 22.73
C VAL A 39 16.52 -8.42 21.80
N TYR A 40 16.26 -9.62 21.28
CA TYR A 40 15.23 -9.88 20.28
C TYR A 40 14.32 -11.01 20.76
N THR A 41 13.01 -10.81 20.65
CA THR A 41 12.01 -11.83 20.95
C THR A 41 11.16 -12.09 19.71
N LEU A 42 11.21 -13.31 19.18
CA LEU A 42 10.41 -13.72 18.04
C LEU A 42 9.17 -14.47 18.50
N SER A 43 8.01 -14.04 18.03
CA SER A 43 6.72 -14.71 18.24
C SER A 43 5.94 -14.78 16.92
N ASN A 44 4.89 -15.61 16.90
CA ASN A 44 3.89 -15.57 15.83
C ASN A 44 2.71 -14.72 16.29
N LEU A 45 2.19 -13.88 15.42
CA LEU A 45 0.92 -13.20 15.68
C LEU A 45 -0.22 -14.24 15.60
N ASN A 46 -1.22 -14.07 16.45
CA ASN A 46 -2.45 -14.85 16.39
C ASN A 46 -3.26 -14.51 15.14
N GLY A 47 -4.24 -15.34 14.77
CA GLY A 47 -5.12 -15.10 13.62
C GLY A 47 -4.97 -16.16 12.53
N PRO A 48 -5.73 -16.03 11.44
CA PRO A 48 -5.69 -16.97 10.32
C PRO A 48 -4.34 -16.96 9.58
N THR A 49 -4.00 -18.09 9.01
CA THR A 49 -2.90 -18.18 8.05
C THR A 49 -3.32 -17.50 6.74
N ILE A 50 -2.47 -16.62 6.23
CA ILE A 50 -2.70 -15.87 4.98
C ILE A 50 -1.48 -15.99 4.06
N PHE A 51 -1.66 -15.71 2.77
CA PHE A 51 -0.53 -15.52 1.88
C PHE A 51 -0.20 -14.02 1.82
N THR A 52 0.70 -13.59 2.70
CA THR A 52 1.06 -12.17 2.86
C THR A 52 1.80 -11.66 1.64
N GLN A 53 1.31 -10.59 1.02
CA GLN A 53 1.99 -9.89 -0.07
C GLN A 53 2.67 -8.60 0.41
N CYS A 54 2.00 -7.85 1.26
CA CYS A 54 2.48 -6.59 1.81
C CYS A 54 2.10 -6.48 3.27
N MET A 55 2.81 -5.65 4.02
CA MET A 55 2.46 -5.29 5.39
C MET A 55 2.60 -3.78 5.58
N THR A 56 1.69 -3.20 6.34
CA THR A 56 1.68 -1.77 6.68
C THR A 56 1.41 -1.62 8.16
N MET A 57 2.02 -0.63 8.78
CA MET A 57 1.83 -0.30 10.18
C MET A 57 1.39 1.15 10.30
N ALA A 58 0.27 1.38 11.00
CA ALA A 58 -0.26 2.70 11.33
C ALA A 58 -1.14 2.58 12.58
N ASP A 59 -1.56 3.69 13.13
CA ASP A 59 -2.58 3.76 14.19
C ASP A 59 -3.95 3.71 13.51
N TRP A 60 -4.54 2.50 13.43
CA TRP A 60 -5.78 2.27 12.69
C TRP A 60 -7.04 2.62 13.51
N ASP A 61 -6.97 2.60 14.83
CA ASP A 61 -8.11 2.89 15.72
C ASP A 61 -8.01 4.25 16.44
N ASN A 62 -7.01 5.06 16.08
CA ASN A 62 -6.73 6.39 16.65
C ASN A 62 -6.51 6.36 18.18
N ASP A 63 -5.96 5.27 18.72
CA ASP A 63 -5.67 5.15 20.15
C ASP A 63 -4.24 5.60 20.54
N GLY A 64 -3.45 6.04 19.56
CA GLY A 64 -2.08 6.52 19.72
C GLY A 64 -1.02 5.41 19.68
N LYS A 65 -1.40 4.18 19.33
CA LYS A 65 -0.50 3.03 19.17
C LYS A 65 -0.45 2.59 17.73
N VAL A 66 0.68 2.01 17.36
CA VAL A 66 0.85 1.46 16.02
C VAL A 66 0.28 0.05 15.97
N ASP A 67 -0.57 -0.19 14.98
CA ASP A 67 -1.21 -1.47 14.66
C ASP A 67 -0.56 -2.12 13.44
N VAL A 68 -0.98 -3.34 13.11
CA VAL A 68 -0.41 -4.13 12.01
C VAL A 68 -1.48 -4.55 11.02
N PHE A 69 -1.24 -4.27 9.75
CA PHE A 69 -2.05 -4.73 8.63
C PHE A 69 -1.23 -5.62 7.71
N ALA A 70 -1.83 -6.69 7.17
CA ALA A 70 -1.18 -7.58 6.20
C ALA A 70 -2.11 -7.95 5.05
N CYS A 71 -1.70 -7.61 3.83
CA CYS A 71 -2.38 -8.00 2.60
C CYS A 71 -2.38 -9.52 2.39
N ASN A 72 -3.51 -10.08 1.99
CA ASN A 72 -3.66 -11.50 1.67
C ASN A 72 -4.04 -11.70 0.20
N ASP A 73 -3.19 -12.38 -0.57
CA ASP A 73 -3.46 -12.66 -1.99
C ASP A 73 -4.64 -13.63 -2.20
N VAL A 74 -4.94 -14.49 -1.26
CA VAL A 74 -5.89 -15.59 -1.45
C VAL A 74 -7.19 -15.47 -0.67
N GLY A 75 -7.40 -14.36 0.03
CA GLY A 75 -8.61 -14.11 0.82
C GLY A 75 -8.61 -12.75 1.50
N PRO A 76 -9.46 -12.52 2.51
CA PRO A 76 -9.45 -11.29 3.30
C PRO A 76 -8.08 -11.05 3.94
N SER A 77 -7.68 -9.80 3.97
CA SER A 77 -6.46 -9.36 4.67
C SER A 77 -6.63 -9.47 6.18
N ASN A 78 -5.53 -9.49 6.91
CA ASN A 78 -5.54 -9.53 8.37
C ASN A 78 -5.17 -8.18 8.95
N ILE A 79 -5.82 -7.85 10.07
CA ILE A 79 -5.44 -6.70 10.89
C ILE A 79 -5.28 -7.15 12.35
N TRP A 80 -4.33 -6.53 13.03
CA TRP A 80 -4.08 -6.71 14.46
C TRP A 80 -4.04 -5.33 15.11
N ILE A 81 -4.92 -5.13 16.08
CA ILE A 81 -4.99 -3.93 16.90
C ILE A 81 -4.12 -4.12 18.13
N THR A 82 -3.30 -3.16 18.43
CA THR A 82 -2.30 -3.24 19.50
C THR A 82 -2.93 -2.90 20.85
N ASP A 83 -2.88 -3.84 21.78
CA ASP A 83 -3.43 -3.67 23.12
C ASP A 83 -2.59 -2.70 24.00
N ASN A 84 -3.07 -2.44 25.22
CA ASN A 84 -2.38 -1.56 26.16
C ASN A 84 -1.00 -2.07 26.65
N ASN A 85 -0.64 -3.31 26.32
CA ASN A 85 0.65 -3.90 26.64
C ASN A 85 1.61 -3.92 25.43
N GLY A 86 1.23 -3.29 24.32
CA GLY A 86 2.02 -3.30 23.07
C GLY A 86 1.97 -4.64 22.33
N THR A 87 0.89 -5.41 22.51
CA THR A 87 0.73 -6.72 21.85
C THR A 87 -0.32 -6.60 20.74
N PRO A 88 0.03 -6.89 19.46
CA PRO A 88 -0.93 -6.91 18.36
C PRO A 88 -1.91 -8.08 18.50
N ILE A 89 -3.21 -7.80 18.54
CA ILE A 89 -4.30 -8.76 18.69
C ILE A 89 -5.14 -8.79 17.41
N TYR A 90 -5.27 -9.95 16.79
CA TYR A 90 -6.08 -10.12 15.58
C TYR A 90 -7.54 -9.75 15.80
N ASP A 91 -8.08 -8.88 14.94
CA ASP A 91 -9.49 -8.53 14.90
C ASP A 91 -10.09 -8.80 13.51
N ALA A 92 -10.95 -9.81 13.42
CA ALA A 92 -11.61 -10.20 12.18
C ALA A 92 -12.71 -9.23 11.73
N ASN A 93 -13.15 -8.34 12.61
CA ASN A 93 -14.32 -7.49 12.38
C ASN A 93 -13.96 -6.00 12.26
N PHE A 94 -12.69 -5.65 12.43
CA PHE A 94 -12.24 -4.26 12.41
C PHE A 94 -12.51 -3.60 11.07
N MET A 95 -12.09 -4.24 9.96
CA MET A 95 -12.31 -3.70 8.61
C MET A 95 -13.57 -4.27 7.95
N PRO A 96 -14.36 -3.43 7.28
CA PRO A 96 -15.56 -3.86 6.56
C PRO A 96 -15.23 -4.48 5.19
N TRP A 97 -14.60 -5.65 5.19
CA TRP A 97 -14.11 -6.30 3.96
C TRP A 97 -15.19 -6.54 2.89
N ALA A 98 -16.43 -6.79 3.32
CA ALA A 98 -17.53 -7.08 2.41
C ALA A 98 -18.10 -5.79 1.80
N THR A 99 -17.89 -5.57 0.49
CA THR A 99 -18.62 -4.53 -0.21
C THR A 99 -19.86 -5.09 -0.91
N PRO A 100 -21.00 -4.38 -0.84
CA PRO A 100 -22.23 -4.77 -1.54
C PRO A 100 -22.08 -4.89 -3.07
N ALA A 101 -21.09 -4.21 -3.65
CA ALA A 101 -20.84 -4.19 -5.10
C ALA A 101 -20.20 -5.47 -5.64
N CYS A 102 -19.65 -6.31 -4.79
CA CYS A 102 -18.99 -7.57 -5.14
C CYS A 102 -19.99 -8.72 -5.36
N THR A 103 -21.09 -8.45 -6.03
CA THR A 103 -22.12 -9.48 -6.32
C THR A 103 -21.74 -10.30 -7.54
N GLY A 104 -21.54 -11.61 -7.37
CA GLY A 104 -21.35 -12.56 -8.46
C GLY A 104 -20.02 -13.31 -8.51
N THR A 105 -19.03 -12.89 -7.73
CA THR A 105 -17.81 -13.65 -7.49
C THR A 105 -17.93 -14.42 -6.18
N SER A 106 -17.02 -15.34 -5.94
CA SER A 106 -17.02 -16.16 -4.71
C SER A 106 -16.91 -15.37 -3.41
N GLY A 107 -16.83 -14.02 -3.46
CA GLY A 107 -16.69 -13.16 -2.30
C GLY A 107 -15.39 -13.43 -1.54
N ASP A 108 -14.38 -13.98 -2.24
CA ASP A 108 -13.15 -14.45 -1.61
C ASP A 108 -12.20 -13.32 -1.19
N MET A 109 -12.50 -12.07 -1.55
CA MET A 109 -11.71 -10.87 -1.20
C MET A 109 -10.21 -11.03 -1.48
N SER A 110 -9.87 -11.84 -2.50
CA SER A 110 -8.50 -12.16 -2.87
C SER A 110 -7.89 -11.12 -3.81
N GLY A 111 -6.56 -11.12 -3.92
CA GLY A 111 -5.83 -10.22 -4.79
C GLY A 111 -5.31 -8.96 -4.10
N ASN A 112 -5.23 -8.94 -2.77
CA ASN A 112 -4.67 -7.81 -2.03
C ASN A 112 -3.15 -7.86 -2.10
N TYR A 113 -2.53 -6.95 -2.86
CA TYR A 113 -1.09 -6.95 -3.12
C TYR A 113 -0.36 -5.84 -2.37
N GLY A 114 -0.69 -4.60 -2.64
CA GLY A 114 -0.11 -3.44 -1.96
C GLY A 114 -1.06 -2.83 -0.94
N SER A 115 -0.50 -2.22 0.09
CA SER A 115 -1.25 -1.40 1.04
C SER A 115 -0.47 -0.14 1.38
N THR A 116 -1.16 0.98 1.44
CA THR A 116 -0.57 2.27 1.82
C THR A 116 -1.46 2.92 2.86
N ALA A 117 -0.84 3.39 3.93
CA ALA A 117 -1.46 4.19 4.98
C ALA A 117 -1.17 5.67 4.70
N SER A 118 -2.18 6.49 4.57
CA SER A 118 -2.03 7.94 4.39
C SER A 118 -3.29 8.67 4.86
N ASP A 119 -3.15 9.91 5.24
CA ASP A 119 -4.24 10.87 5.40
C ASP A 119 -4.44 11.52 4.01
N PHE A 120 -5.26 10.87 3.15
CA PHE A 120 -5.33 11.25 1.73
C PHE A 120 -6.24 12.46 1.47
N ASP A 121 -7.16 12.77 2.41
CA ASP A 121 -8.09 13.89 2.30
C ASP A 121 -7.81 15.02 3.31
N ASN A 122 -6.64 14.94 3.99
CA ASN A 122 -6.13 15.94 4.93
C ASN A 122 -7.09 16.21 6.10
N ASP A 123 -7.85 15.19 6.56
CA ASP A 123 -8.76 15.33 7.70
C ASP A 123 -8.11 15.01 9.06
N GLY A 124 -6.88 14.50 9.05
CA GLY A 124 -6.06 14.20 10.21
C GLY A 124 -6.10 12.73 10.65
N ASP A 125 -6.86 11.90 9.98
CA ASP A 125 -7.01 10.48 10.27
C ASP A 125 -6.29 9.60 9.23
N ILE A 126 -5.85 8.43 9.64
CA ILE A 126 -5.13 7.54 8.73
C ILE A 126 -6.11 6.65 7.99
N ASP A 127 -6.06 6.73 6.67
CA ASP A 127 -6.82 5.90 5.74
C ASP A 127 -5.97 4.73 5.21
N LEU A 128 -6.67 3.74 4.62
CA LEU A 128 -6.03 2.56 4.06
C LEU A 128 -6.39 2.39 2.58
N HIS A 129 -5.42 2.56 1.71
CA HIS A 129 -5.53 2.13 0.32
C HIS A 129 -5.01 0.69 0.15
N ILE A 130 -5.73 -0.13 -0.65
CA ILE A 130 -5.33 -1.50 -1.02
C ILE A 130 -5.36 -1.63 -2.53
N SER A 131 -4.20 -1.95 -3.10
CA SER A 131 -4.03 -2.27 -4.51
C SER A 131 -4.42 -3.72 -4.79
N HIS A 132 -5.23 -3.94 -5.83
CA HIS A 132 -5.74 -5.26 -6.20
C HIS A 132 -5.12 -5.79 -7.49
N CYS A 133 -4.48 -6.95 -7.40
CA CYS A 133 -3.99 -7.72 -8.53
C CYS A 133 -4.35 -9.20 -8.37
N ARG A 134 -5.43 -9.67 -9.00
CA ARG A 134 -5.80 -11.08 -8.94
C ARG A 134 -5.45 -11.81 -10.22
N GLN A 135 -4.39 -12.61 -10.19
CA GLN A 135 -3.94 -13.37 -11.34
C GLN A 135 -5.06 -14.28 -11.89
N GLY A 136 -5.24 -14.27 -13.22
CA GLY A 136 -6.26 -15.05 -13.91
C GLY A 136 -7.65 -14.42 -13.94
N VAL A 137 -7.86 -13.28 -13.30
CA VAL A 137 -9.09 -12.50 -13.40
C VAL A 137 -8.91 -11.42 -14.47
N ASN A 138 -9.53 -11.63 -15.63
CA ASN A 138 -9.41 -10.72 -16.78
C ASN A 138 -10.60 -9.77 -16.96
N ASP A 139 -11.72 -10.03 -16.29
CA ASP A 139 -12.90 -9.15 -16.33
C ASP A 139 -12.65 -7.91 -15.45
N PRO A 140 -12.60 -6.70 -16.02
CA PRO A 140 -12.40 -5.48 -15.24
C PRO A 140 -13.59 -5.15 -14.29
N ASN A 141 -14.71 -5.83 -14.45
CA ASN A 141 -15.86 -5.69 -13.56
C ASN A 141 -15.85 -6.70 -12.39
N ASP A 142 -14.85 -7.55 -12.32
CA ASP A 142 -14.64 -8.42 -11.16
C ASP A 142 -14.00 -7.62 -10.03
N CYS A 143 -14.65 -7.60 -8.87
CA CYS A 143 -14.20 -6.80 -7.73
C CYS A 143 -12.83 -7.19 -7.16
N ARG A 144 -12.30 -8.35 -7.53
CA ARG A 144 -10.93 -8.76 -7.21
C ARG A 144 -9.86 -7.98 -7.99
N ARG A 145 -10.29 -7.06 -8.86
CA ARG A 145 -9.44 -6.11 -9.59
C ARG A 145 -9.65 -4.66 -9.14
N TRP A 146 -10.63 -4.41 -8.27
CA TRP A 146 -10.96 -3.06 -7.86
C TRP A 146 -10.13 -2.66 -6.65
N ASP A 147 -9.30 -1.65 -6.81
CA ASP A 147 -8.62 -1.06 -5.69
C ASP A 147 -9.62 -0.55 -4.65
N ARG A 148 -9.23 -0.58 -3.41
CA ARG A 148 -10.04 -0.16 -2.26
C ARG A 148 -9.41 1.04 -1.59
N LEU A 149 -10.27 1.94 -1.14
CA LEU A 149 -9.89 3.03 -0.28
C LEU A 149 -10.81 3.02 0.93
N PHE A 150 -10.30 2.53 2.04
CA PHE A 150 -11.00 2.53 3.31
C PHE A 150 -10.73 3.83 4.04
N VAL A 151 -11.74 4.70 4.07
CA VAL A 151 -11.70 6.01 4.70
C VAL A 151 -12.08 5.89 6.16
N ASN A 152 -11.26 6.45 7.05
CA ASN A 152 -11.49 6.53 8.49
C ASN A 152 -12.44 7.70 8.81
N ASP A 153 -13.31 7.55 9.79
CA ASP A 153 -14.21 8.62 10.25
C ASP A 153 -13.69 9.34 11.50
N GLY A 154 -12.40 9.18 11.83
CA GLY A 154 -11.77 9.73 13.03
C GLY A 154 -12.06 8.96 14.32
N ASN A 155 -12.83 7.89 14.25
CA ASN A 155 -13.18 7.04 15.40
C ASN A 155 -12.78 5.57 15.17
N GLY A 156 -11.93 5.29 14.18
CA GLY A 156 -11.53 3.94 13.80
C GLY A 156 -12.61 3.16 13.04
N ASN A 157 -13.64 3.83 12.50
CA ASN A 157 -14.60 3.16 11.63
C ASN A 157 -14.27 3.47 10.17
N TYR A 158 -14.15 2.43 9.37
CA TYR A 158 -13.76 2.51 7.98
C TYR A 158 -14.91 2.25 7.01
N THR A 159 -14.93 2.98 5.89
CA THR A 159 -15.84 2.73 4.78
C THR A 159 -15.08 2.70 3.47
N ASP A 160 -15.36 1.71 2.59
CA ASP A 160 -14.76 1.67 1.27
C ASP A 160 -15.39 2.74 0.36
N GLN A 161 -14.60 3.74 0.00
CA GLN A 161 -15.01 4.89 -0.81
C GLN A 161 -14.20 5.04 -2.11
N ALA A 162 -13.41 4.05 -2.51
CA ALA A 162 -12.57 4.14 -3.70
C ALA A 162 -13.32 4.59 -4.96
N ALA A 163 -14.55 4.12 -5.15
CA ALA A 163 -15.38 4.54 -6.29
C ALA A 163 -15.85 6.01 -6.21
N ALA A 164 -16.10 6.51 -5.01
CA ALA A 164 -16.57 7.88 -4.78
C ALA A 164 -15.44 8.89 -5.02
N TYR A 165 -14.22 8.55 -4.64
CA TYR A 165 -13.05 9.40 -4.77
C TYR A 165 -12.23 9.19 -6.06
N GLY A 166 -12.69 8.32 -7.00
CA GLY A 166 -12.03 8.13 -8.30
C GLY A 166 -10.84 7.17 -8.29
N LEU A 167 -10.54 6.54 -7.14
CA LEU A 167 -9.42 5.59 -6.98
C LEU A 167 -9.82 4.11 -7.15
N GLN A 168 -11.07 3.80 -7.55
CA GLN A 168 -11.45 2.43 -7.89
C GLN A 168 -10.85 2.05 -9.25
N ASN A 169 -9.53 1.93 -9.30
CA ASN A 169 -8.83 1.42 -10.46
C ASN A 169 -9.26 -0.03 -10.71
N LYS A 170 -9.48 -0.39 -11.97
CA LYS A 170 -9.91 -1.74 -12.41
C LYS A 170 -8.81 -2.48 -13.14
N GLU A 171 -7.61 -1.93 -13.13
CA GLU A 171 -6.41 -2.58 -13.63
C GLU A 171 -5.86 -3.58 -12.61
N GLN A 172 -4.89 -4.38 -13.02
CA GLN A 172 -4.18 -5.27 -12.09
C GLN A 172 -3.08 -4.48 -11.40
N VAL A 173 -3.42 -3.76 -10.32
CA VAL A 173 -2.50 -2.87 -9.61
C VAL A 173 -1.65 -3.67 -8.63
N TRP A 174 -0.33 -3.46 -8.67
CA TRP A 174 0.60 -4.06 -7.72
C TRP A 174 0.78 -3.21 -6.46
N THR A 175 1.09 -1.94 -6.66
CA THR A 175 1.26 -0.99 -5.56
C THR A 175 0.78 0.38 -5.98
N THR A 176 0.30 1.15 -5.00
CA THR A 176 0.01 2.58 -5.11
C THR A 176 0.76 3.30 -4.01
N ASP A 177 1.47 4.36 -4.36
CA ASP A 177 2.11 5.28 -3.42
C ASP A 177 1.43 6.64 -3.50
N PHE A 178 1.44 7.41 -2.42
CA PHE A 178 0.84 8.73 -2.33
C PHE A 178 1.90 9.79 -2.06
N GLY A 179 1.80 10.93 -2.75
CA GLY A 179 2.71 12.05 -2.59
C GLY A 179 2.26 13.26 -3.40
N ASP A 180 2.60 14.43 -2.95
CA ASP A 180 2.31 15.71 -3.59
C ASP A 180 3.28 15.92 -4.78
N VAL A 181 2.84 15.57 -6.00
CA VAL A 181 3.73 15.57 -7.20
C VAL A 181 3.75 16.89 -7.93
N ASP A 182 2.79 17.79 -7.66
CA ASP A 182 2.72 19.12 -8.26
C ASP A 182 2.90 20.27 -7.27
N ASN A 183 3.15 19.95 -5.98
CA ASN A 183 3.38 20.88 -4.90
C ASN A 183 2.20 21.82 -4.61
N ASP A 184 0.98 21.33 -4.77
CA ASP A 184 -0.24 22.07 -4.44
C ASP A 184 -0.71 21.84 -2.99
N GLY A 185 -0.11 20.88 -2.27
CA GLY A 185 -0.34 20.56 -0.88
C GLY A 185 -1.23 19.35 -0.65
N ASP A 186 -1.68 18.70 -1.71
CA ASP A 186 -2.55 17.53 -1.65
C ASP A 186 -1.80 16.26 -2.09
N LEU A 187 -2.23 15.10 -1.61
CA LEU A 187 -1.57 13.85 -1.96
C LEU A 187 -2.15 13.26 -3.24
N ASP A 188 -1.33 13.15 -4.28
CA ASP A 188 -1.62 12.43 -5.50
C ASP A 188 -1.32 10.95 -5.37
N ALA A 189 -1.86 10.12 -6.28
CA ALA A 189 -1.65 8.69 -6.26
C ALA A 189 -0.91 8.19 -7.50
N PHE A 190 0.19 7.46 -7.29
CA PHE A 190 0.96 6.82 -8.35
C PHE A 190 0.82 5.30 -8.24
N SER A 191 0.35 4.64 -9.30
CA SER A 191 0.09 3.20 -9.32
C SER A 191 0.95 2.45 -10.34
N THR A 192 1.45 1.29 -9.93
CA THR A 192 2.10 0.32 -10.82
C THR A 192 1.12 -0.80 -11.18
N THR A 193 1.16 -1.26 -12.43
CA THR A 193 0.25 -2.30 -12.90
C THR A 193 0.98 -3.54 -13.41
N HIS A 194 0.28 -4.68 -13.40
CA HIS A 194 0.85 -5.98 -13.81
C HIS A 194 1.18 -6.07 -15.31
N SER A 195 0.45 -5.39 -16.16
CA SER A 195 0.57 -5.56 -17.61
C SER A 195 0.16 -4.34 -18.42
N SER A 196 -0.03 -3.20 -17.77
CA SER A 196 -0.41 -1.94 -18.41
C SER A 196 0.63 -0.86 -18.19
N THR A 197 0.19 0.38 -18.26
CA THR A 197 1.01 1.56 -18.03
C THR A 197 1.22 1.83 -16.54
N LEU A 198 2.20 2.65 -16.23
CA LEU A 198 2.21 3.41 -14.98
C LEU A 198 1.02 4.36 -14.98
N MET A 199 0.44 4.63 -13.83
CA MET A 199 -0.76 5.49 -13.72
C MET A 199 -0.53 6.56 -12.66
N LEU A 200 -0.91 7.78 -12.99
CA LEU A 200 -0.92 8.92 -12.10
C LEU A 200 -2.36 9.41 -11.94
N PHE A 201 -2.76 9.67 -10.72
CA PHE A 201 -4.06 10.26 -10.37
C PHE A 201 -3.82 11.52 -9.56
N GLU A 202 -4.28 12.65 -10.07
CA GLU A 202 -4.18 13.95 -9.43
C GLU A 202 -5.38 14.17 -8.51
N ASN A 203 -5.11 14.65 -7.29
CA ASN A 203 -6.09 15.04 -6.29
C ASN A 203 -6.50 16.51 -6.50
N ASP A 204 -7.77 16.82 -6.33
CA ASP A 204 -8.30 18.19 -6.49
C ASP A 204 -8.35 18.99 -5.18
N GLY A 205 -7.66 18.52 -4.12
CA GLY A 205 -7.67 19.12 -2.80
C GLY A 205 -8.89 18.81 -1.94
N THR A 206 -9.80 18.00 -2.46
CA THR A 206 -10.98 17.54 -1.73
C THR A 206 -11.07 16.01 -1.65
N GLY A 207 -9.95 15.34 -1.98
CA GLY A 207 -9.85 13.89 -2.03
C GLY A 207 -10.38 13.26 -3.32
N ASN A 208 -10.84 14.03 -4.31
CA ASN A 208 -11.28 13.46 -5.58
C ASN A 208 -10.12 13.35 -6.56
N TYR A 209 -9.91 12.15 -7.07
CA TYR A 209 -8.81 11.80 -7.96
C TYR A 209 -9.26 11.72 -9.42
N THR A 210 -8.46 12.26 -10.32
CA THR A 210 -8.64 12.14 -11.76
C THR A 210 -7.39 11.57 -12.42
N ASP A 211 -7.57 10.73 -13.45
CA ASP A 211 -6.44 10.17 -14.20
C ASP A 211 -5.67 11.28 -14.94
N ALA A 212 -4.48 11.56 -14.47
CA ALA A 212 -3.53 12.54 -15.00
C ALA A 212 -2.35 11.88 -15.73
N THR A 213 -2.42 10.60 -16.05
CA THR A 213 -1.34 9.85 -16.70
C THR A 213 -0.96 10.43 -18.06
N ALA A 214 -1.97 10.85 -18.85
CA ALA A 214 -1.73 11.40 -20.19
C ALA A 214 -1.09 12.78 -20.13
N GLY A 215 0.13 12.91 -20.64
CA GLY A 215 0.91 14.14 -20.63
C GLY A 215 1.84 14.28 -19.43
N SER A 216 1.76 13.37 -18.46
CA SER A 216 2.68 13.36 -17.31
C SER A 216 4.11 12.91 -17.66
N GLY A 217 4.33 12.34 -18.85
CA GLY A 217 5.60 11.69 -19.21
C GLY A 217 5.67 10.20 -18.84
N LEU A 218 4.64 9.68 -18.17
CA LEU A 218 4.56 8.26 -17.75
C LEU A 218 3.74 7.40 -18.72
N GLU A 219 2.93 7.99 -19.59
CA GLU A 219 1.98 7.32 -20.47
C GLU A 219 2.58 6.36 -21.51
N ASN A 220 3.88 6.52 -21.80
CA ASN A 220 4.55 5.70 -22.80
C ASN A 220 5.25 4.46 -22.22
N TYR A 221 5.21 4.30 -20.90
CA TYR A 221 5.86 3.20 -20.23
C TYR A 221 4.87 2.08 -19.98
N THR A 222 5.09 0.98 -20.69
CA THR A 222 4.27 -0.23 -20.59
C THR A 222 5.14 -1.39 -20.19
N GLY A 223 4.69 -2.21 -19.25
CA GLY A 223 5.44 -3.36 -18.82
C GLY A 223 4.95 -3.97 -17.52
N PHE A 224 5.83 -4.74 -16.94
CA PHE A 224 5.61 -5.39 -15.66
C PHE A 224 6.34 -4.62 -14.56
N PHE A 225 5.62 -3.78 -13.87
CA PHE A 225 6.15 -2.96 -12.78
C PHE A 225 5.63 -3.50 -11.44
N LEU A 226 6.49 -4.19 -10.68
CA LEU A 226 6.11 -4.77 -9.39
C LEU A 226 5.90 -3.74 -8.31
N GLN A 227 6.77 -2.76 -8.25
CA GLN A 227 6.79 -1.75 -7.20
C GLN A 227 7.29 -0.43 -7.76
N ALA A 228 6.87 0.66 -7.14
CA ALA A 228 7.49 1.96 -7.29
C ALA A 228 7.58 2.64 -5.93
N LYS A 229 8.44 3.64 -5.84
CA LYS A 229 8.56 4.53 -4.69
C LYS A 229 8.67 5.95 -5.17
N MET A 230 7.89 6.83 -4.56
CA MET A 230 8.03 8.28 -4.68
C MET A 230 8.87 8.80 -3.51
N GLU A 231 9.87 9.62 -3.82
CA GLU A 231 10.74 10.29 -2.84
C GLU A 231 11.47 11.42 -3.56
N ASP A 232 11.79 12.51 -2.89
CA ASP A 232 12.75 13.52 -3.39
C ASP A 232 14.17 12.95 -3.28
N MET A 233 14.63 12.30 -4.36
CA MET A 233 15.88 11.53 -4.35
C MET A 233 17.12 12.39 -4.61
N ASP A 234 16.97 13.55 -5.23
CA ASP A 234 18.07 14.46 -5.52
C ASP A 234 18.05 15.74 -4.66
N ASN A 235 17.07 15.88 -3.76
CA ASN A 235 16.87 17.00 -2.83
C ASN A 235 16.62 18.34 -3.54
N ASP A 236 15.87 18.33 -4.63
CA ASP A 236 15.46 19.54 -5.33
C ASP A 236 14.09 20.07 -4.87
N GLY A 237 13.38 19.32 -4.04
CA GLY A 237 12.08 19.64 -3.45
C GLY A 237 10.90 19.06 -4.22
N PHE A 238 11.13 18.25 -5.25
CA PHE A 238 10.10 17.59 -6.03
C PHE A 238 10.20 16.08 -5.87
N LEU A 239 9.06 15.38 -5.93
CA LEU A 239 9.04 13.93 -5.80
C LEU A 239 9.44 13.25 -7.10
N ASP A 240 10.47 12.41 -7.03
CA ASP A 240 10.89 11.53 -8.10
C ASP A 240 10.19 10.17 -8.00
N VAL A 241 10.20 9.39 -9.09
CA VAL A 241 9.69 8.03 -9.12
C VAL A 241 10.79 7.05 -9.51
N LEU A 242 10.99 6.05 -8.65
CA LEU A 242 11.83 4.88 -8.96
C LEU A 242 10.93 3.65 -9.09
N THR A 243 11.02 2.95 -10.25
CA THR A 243 10.27 1.70 -10.46
C THR A 243 11.17 0.48 -10.26
N GLY A 244 10.63 -0.54 -9.60
CA GLY A 244 11.25 -1.87 -9.50
C GLY A 244 10.92 -2.75 -10.71
N SER A 245 11.73 -3.79 -10.94
CA SER A 245 11.65 -4.81 -12.02
C SER A 245 11.91 -4.34 -13.46
N ALA A 246 11.52 -3.14 -13.84
CA ALA A 246 12.06 -2.42 -14.97
C ALA A 246 12.63 -1.11 -14.39
N GLU A 247 13.92 -1.05 -14.21
CA GLU A 247 14.61 0.00 -13.46
C GLU A 247 14.56 1.33 -14.21
N HIS A 248 13.45 2.07 -14.05
CA HIS A 248 13.28 3.43 -14.55
C HIS A 248 13.35 4.41 -13.39
N PHE A 249 14.03 5.49 -13.61
CA PHE A 249 14.05 6.64 -12.73
C PHE A 249 13.45 7.83 -13.46
N PHE A 250 12.42 8.41 -12.89
CA PHE A 250 11.73 9.56 -13.40
C PHE A 250 11.94 10.72 -12.43
N HIS A 251 12.61 11.76 -12.89
CA HIS A 251 12.76 13.00 -12.15
C HIS A 251 11.45 13.80 -12.20
N GLY A 252 10.95 14.23 -11.06
CA GLY A 252 9.77 15.05 -10.94
C GLY A 252 10.04 16.51 -11.33
N ASN A 253 9.16 17.11 -12.11
CA ASN A 253 9.31 18.51 -12.52
C ASN A 253 8.56 19.48 -11.59
N GLY A 254 7.84 18.96 -10.55
CA GLY A 254 7.09 19.74 -9.59
C GLY A 254 5.79 20.37 -10.13
N ASP A 255 5.28 19.85 -11.23
CA ASP A 255 4.05 20.28 -11.89
C ASP A 255 3.18 19.08 -12.34
N GLY A 256 3.29 17.94 -11.67
CA GLY A 256 2.60 16.70 -12.03
C GLY A 256 3.21 15.98 -13.24
N THR A 257 4.32 16.48 -13.80
CA THR A 257 5.01 15.85 -14.92
C THR A 257 6.36 15.28 -14.52
N PHE A 258 6.84 14.31 -15.30
CA PHE A 258 8.08 13.59 -15.03
C PHE A 258 8.97 13.49 -16.27
N THR A 259 10.29 13.46 -16.03
CA THR A 259 11.30 13.28 -17.07
C THR A 259 12.15 12.06 -16.77
N GLU A 260 12.17 11.05 -17.64
CA GLU A 260 13.02 9.89 -17.43
C GLU A 260 14.50 10.24 -17.52
N ILE A 261 15.28 9.82 -16.53
CA ILE A 261 16.74 9.93 -16.52
C ILE A 261 17.33 8.62 -17.03
N LEU A 262 17.78 8.65 -18.28
CA LEU A 262 18.32 7.47 -18.96
C LEU A 262 19.74 7.12 -18.47
N ASN A 263 20.06 5.84 -18.45
CA ASN A 263 21.36 5.28 -18.09
C ASN A 263 21.85 5.54 -16.66
N LEU A 264 20.93 5.83 -15.74
CA LEU A 264 21.26 5.96 -14.33
C LEU A 264 21.73 4.61 -13.76
N PHE A 265 21.10 3.52 -14.18
CA PHE A 265 21.48 2.17 -13.79
C PHE A 265 22.34 1.52 -14.88
N PRO A 266 23.57 1.06 -14.56
CA PRO A 266 24.37 0.32 -15.54
C PRO A 266 23.66 -0.99 -15.88
N ALA A 267 23.66 -1.35 -17.17
CA ALA A 267 23.10 -2.63 -17.62
C ALA A 267 23.61 -3.77 -16.75
N ALA A 268 22.72 -4.64 -16.28
CA ALA A 268 23.10 -5.78 -15.47
C ALA A 268 24.21 -6.54 -16.15
N LYS A 269 25.34 -6.72 -15.47
CA LYS A 269 26.40 -7.57 -15.96
C LYS A 269 25.95 -9.02 -15.89
N ASN A 270 25.61 -9.60 -17.04
CA ASN A 270 25.30 -11.03 -17.18
C ASN A 270 26.48 -11.90 -16.73
#